data_d2ce70f9d61ab4c0f54f7cfc4de3bc1a
#
_entry.id   d2ce70f9d61ab4c0f54f7cfc4de3bc1a
#
_cell.length_a   1.000
_cell.length_b   1.000
_cell.length_c   1.000
_cell.angle_alpha   90.00
_cell.angle_beta   90.00
_cell.angle_gamma   90.00
#
_symmetry.space_group_name_H-M   'P 1'
#
loop_
_entity.id
_entity.type
_entity.pdbx_description
1 polymer ?
#
loop_
_entity_poly.entity_id
_entity_poly.type
_entity_poly.pdbx_seq_one_letter_code
_entity_poly.pdbx_strand_id
1 'polypeptide(L)'
;MNPQHYIDLVKSTLDALDPKALDALVEAFHTTYEKGGNIYTMGNGGSGASASHAAGDFLKGASYGLDKRFRMICLNDNLPSMMAIANDIGWDSIFVEPLKNFLKPEDLVIGISGSGNSKNVVNALEYANAQGATTVAMSGFKG
;
A
#
# COMPACT_ATOMS: atom_id res chain seq x y z
N MET A 1 16.99 -22.06 13.67
CA MET A 1 16.03 -22.47 12.61
C MET A 1 16.86 -22.98 11.44
N ASN A 2 16.58 -24.16 10.91
CA ASN A 2 17.27 -24.66 9.70
C ASN A 2 16.49 -24.22 8.44
N PRO A 3 17.10 -24.22 7.24
CA PRO A 3 16.44 -23.76 6.00
C PRO A 3 15.14 -24.51 5.68
N GLN A 4 15.08 -25.81 5.92
CA GLN A 4 13.88 -26.60 5.64
C GLN A 4 12.70 -26.18 6.52
N HIS A 5 12.94 -25.97 7.82
CA HIS A 5 11.91 -25.48 8.72
C HIS A 5 11.38 -24.11 8.32
N TYR A 6 12.25 -23.21 7.83
CA TYR A 6 11.82 -21.91 7.31
C TYR A 6 10.92 -22.05 6.07
N ILE A 7 11.30 -22.92 5.13
CA ILE A 7 10.49 -23.19 3.93
C ILE A 7 9.10 -23.74 4.31
N ASP A 8 9.04 -24.65 5.27
CA ASP A 8 7.78 -25.25 5.71
C ASP A 8 6.89 -24.20 6.41
N LEU A 9 7.49 -23.27 7.16
CA LEU A 9 6.77 -22.15 7.77
C LEU A 9 6.20 -21.19 6.71
N VAL A 10 6.95 -20.88 5.66
CA VAL A 10 6.47 -20.05 4.54
C VAL A 10 5.29 -20.72 3.85
N LYS A 11 5.40 -22.03 3.55
CA LYS A 11 4.29 -22.80 2.92
C LYS A 11 3.03 -22.77 3.77
N SER A 12 3.15 -23.09 5.07
CA SER A 12 2.00 -23.06 5.98
C SER A 12 1.37 -21.69 6.13
N THR A 13 2.17 -20.61 6.05
CA THR A 13 1.67 -19.24 6.07
C THR A 13 0.88 -18.92 4.79
N LEU A 14 1.37 -19.35 3.64
CA LEU A 14 0.65 -19.17 2.36
C LEU A 14 -0.65 -19.99 2.35
N ASP A 15 -0.65 -21.22 2.85
CA ASP A 15 -1.84 -22.07 2.95
C ASP A 15 -2.91 -21.50 3.91
N ALA A 16 -2.49 -20.66 4.86
CA ALA A 16 -3.38 -20.01 5.82
C ALA A 16 -3.98 -18.68 5.35
N LEU A 17 -3.60 -18.19 4.16
CA LEU A 17 -4.18 -16.97 3.60
C LEU A 17 -5.68 -17.18 3.32
N ASP A 18 -6.49 -16.19 3.69
CA ASP A 18 -7.92 -16.20 3.38
C ASP A 18 -8.15 -15.88 1.89
N PRO A 19 -8.65 -16.82 1.08
CA PRO A 19 -8.93 -16.57 -0.33
C PRO A 19 -9.93 -15.43 -0.54
N LYS A 20 -10.89 -15.23 0.37
CA LYS A 20 -11.86 -14.14 0.27
C LYS A 20 -11.21 -12.76 0.45
N ALA A 21 -10.20 -12.67 1.32
CA ALA A 21 -9.45 -11.43 1.46
C ALA A 21 -8.63 -11.13 0.20
N LEU A 22 -8.08 -12.16 -0.46
CA LEU A 22 -7.39 -12.01 -1.74
C LEU A 22 -8.35 -11.59 -2.86
N ASP A 23 -9.52 -12.22 -2.95
CA ASP A 23 -10.56 -11.83 -3.92
C ASP A 23 -11.01 -10.38 -3.71
N ALA A 24 -11.20 -9.95 -2.45
CA ALA A 24 -11.54 -8.56 -2.12
C ALA A 24 -10.44 -7.57 -2.52
N LEU A 25 -9.16 -7.95 -2.36
CA LEU A 25 -8.03 -7.15 -2.82
C LEU A 25 -8.05 -6.99 -4.35
N VAL A 26 -8.23 -8.07 -5.10
CA VAL A 26 -8.32 -8.05 -6.57
C VAL A 26 -9.48 -7.17 -7.02
N GLU A 27 -10.64 -7.31 -6.39
CA GLU A 27 -11.83 -6.48 -6.70
C GLU A 27 -11.60 -4.99 -6.40
N ALA A 28 -10.89 -4.65 -5.32
CA ALA A 28 -10.52 -3.28 -5.01
C ALA A 28 -9.64 -2.66 -6.11
N PHE A 29 -8.64 -3.42 -6.60
CA PHE A 29 -7.82 -2.99 -7.75
C PHE A 29 -8.65 -2.78 -9.00
N HIS A 30 -9.49 -3.76 -9.35
CA HIS A 30 -10.33 -3.71 -10.55
C HIS A 30 -11.31 -2.53 -10.50
N THR A 31 -12.01 -2.36 -9.38
CA THR A 31 -12.96 -1.25 -9.19
C THR A 31 -12.27 0.11 -9.31
N THR A 32 -11.10 0.29 -8.71
CA THR A 32 -10.33 1.54 -8.81
C THR A 32 -9.85 1.79 -10.23
N TYR A 33 -9.35 0.77 -10.91
CA TYR A 33 -8.94 0.84 -12.31
C TYR A 33 -10.12 1.26 -13.21
N GLU A 34 -11.30 0.62 -13.05
CA GLU A 34 -12.47 0.93 -13.85
C GLU A 34 -12.97 2.38 -13.64
N LYS A 35 -12.91 2.88 -12.42
CA LYS A 35 -13.24 4.27 -12.10
C LYS A 35 -12.18 5.29 -12.53
N GLY A 36 -11.00 4.84 -12.96
CA GLY A 36 -9.87 5.71 -13.30
C GLY A 36 -9.24 6.39 -12.08
N GLY A 37 -9.44 5.82 -10.89
CA GLY A 37 -8.84 6.27 -9.64
C GLY A 37 -7.33 6.00 -9.58
N ASN A 38 -6.69 6.61 -8.59
CA ASN A 38 -5.28 6.33 -8.28
C ASN A 38 -5.20 5.21 -7.24
N ILE A 39 -4.10 4.49 -7.27
CA ILE A 39 -3.73 3.49 -6.25
C ILE A 39 -2.50 4.03 -5.53
N TYR A 40 -2.62 4.36 -4.26
CA TYR A 40 -1.51 4.81 -3.43
C TYR A 40 -0.96 3.65 -2.63
N THR A 41 0.36 3.53 -2.59
CA THR A 41 1.06 2.52 -1.77
C THR A 41 2.02 3.18 -0.81
N MET A 42 2.25 2.58 0.35
CA MET A 42 3.16 3.09 1.36
C MET A 42 3.61 2.02 2.35
N GLY A 43 4.75 2.26 2.98
CA GLY A 43 5.29 1.42 4.06
C GLY A 43 6.60 1.97 4.60
N ASN A 44 7.10 1.40 5.67
CA ASN A 44 8.40 1.75 6.25
C ASN A 44 9.47 0.72 5.89
N GLY A 45 10.70 1.15 5.68
CA GLY A 45 11.85 0.25 5.45
C GLY A 45 11.60 -0.74 4.30
N GLY A 46 11.69 -2.04 4.57
CA GLY A 46 11.44 -3.10 3.59
C GLY A 46 10.02 -3.09 3.03
N SER A 47 9.02 -2.73 3.86
CA SER A 47 7.64 -2.55 3.40
C SER A 47 7.51 -1.37 2.42
N GLY A 48 8.25 -0.28 2.64
CA GLY A 48 8.33 0.84 1.70
C GLY A 48 9.00 0.43 0.38
N ALA A 49 10.06 -0.38 0.44
CA ALA A 49 10.70 -0.92 -0.76
C ALA A 49 9.72 -1.81 -1.56
N SER A 50 8.94 -2.65 -0.90
CA SER A 50 7.89 -3.46 -1.54
C SER A 50 6.79 -2.60 -2.15
N ALA A 51 6.36 -1.54 -1.47
CA ALA A 51 5.37 -0.58 -1.97
C ALA A 51 5.85 0.14 -3.24
N SER A 52 7.10 0.61 -3.26
CA SER A 52 7.71 1.26 -4.41
C SER A 52 7.92 0.30 -5.59
N HIS A 53 8.38 -0.93 -5.31
CA HIS A 53 8.53 -1.96 -6.34
C HIS A 53 7.19 -2.29 -7.01
N ALA A 54 6.14 -2.51 -6.20
CA ALA A 54 4.79 -2.75 -6.71
C ALA A 54 4.31 -1.59 -7.61
N ALA A 55 4.53 -0.34 -7.20
CA ALA A 55 4.17 0.81 -8.03
C ALA A 55 4.88 0.78 -9.38
N GLY A 56 6.18 0.48 -9.41
CA GLY A 56 6.95 0.32 -10.65
C GLY A 56 6.41 -0.80 -11.56
N ASP A 57 6.05 -1.94 -10.98
CA ASP A 57 5.49 -3.07 -11.72
C ASP A 57 4.12 -2.72 -12.35
N PHE A 58 3.25 -2.03 -11.63
CA PHE A 58 1.97 -1.58 -12.18
C PHE A 58 2.12 -0.48 -13.22
N LEU A 59 3.02 0.49 -13.00
CA LEU A 59 3.24 1.59 -13.95
C LEU A 59 3.81 1.08 -15.30
N LYS A 60 4.71 0.11 -15.25
CA LYS A 60 5.38 -0.41 -16.45
C LYS A 60 4.89 -1.81 -16.80
N GLY A 61 4.99 -2.79 -15.91
CA GLY A 61 4.74 -4.20 -16.21
C GLY A 61 3.27 -4.47 -16.56
N ALA A 62 2.36 -4.14 -15.65
CA ALA A 62 0.93 -4.39 -15.84
C ALA A 62 0.25 -3.40 -16.79
N SER A 63 0.86 -2.23 -17.06
CA SER A 63 0.27 -1.19 -17.91
C SER A 63 0.80 -1.17 -19.33
N TYR A 64 1.93 -1.85 -19.62
CA TYR A 64 2.55 -1.82 -20.94
C TYR A 64 1.61 -2.38 -22.01
N GLY A 65 1.39 -1.61 -23.08
CA GLY A 65 0.53 -1.99 -24.20
C GLY A 65 -0.98 -1.85 -23.94
N LEU A 66 -1.41 -1.37 -22.76
CA LEU A 66 -2.81 -1.06 -22.49
C LEU A 66 -3.12 0.40 -22.84
N ASP A 67 -4.28 0.64 -23.44
CA ASP A 67 -4.79 2.01 -23.71
C ASP A 67 -5.14 2.70 -22.38
N LYS A 68 -5.84 2.02 -21.49
CA LYS A 68 -6.10 2.46 -20.12
C LYS A 68 -5.04 1.88 -19.19
N ARG A 69 -4.36 2.73 -18.44
CA ARG A 69 -3.23 2.33 -17.59
C ARG A 69 -3.56 2.45 -16.11
N PHE A 70 -2.92 1.61 -15.30
CA PHE A 70 -2.95 1.75 -13.85
C PHE A 70 -2.27 3.05 -13.41
N ARG A 71 -2.88 3.74 -12.47
CA ARG A 71 -2.39 5.00 -11.91
C ARG A 71 -1.88 4.75 -10.49
N MET A 72 -0.77 4.03 -10.37
CA MET A 72 -0.22 3.63 -9.08
C MET A 72 0.93 4.56 -8.68
N ILE A 73 0.89 5.04 -7.43
CA ILE A 73 1.82 6.02 -6.87
C ILE A 73 2.30 5.51 -5.52
N CYS A 74 3.61 5.38 -5.35
CA CYS A 74 4.18 5.10 -4.04
C CYS A 74 4.49 6.42 -3.31
N LEU A 75 3.93 6.58 -2.12
CA LEU A 75 4.14 7.78 -1.30
C LEU A 75 5.57 7.89 -0.73
N ASN A 76 6.34 6.78 -0.77
CA ASN A 76 7.75 6.79 -0.39
C ASN A 76 8.68 7.40 -1.44
N ASP A 77 8.25 7.51 -2.71
CA ASP A 77 9.16 7.83 -3.82
C ASP A 77 9.50 9.33 -3.90
N ASN A 78 8.71 10.20 -3.29
CA ASN A 78 9.05 11.61 -3.16
C ASN A 78 9.82 11.86 -1.85
N LEU A 79 11.06 11.42 -1.81
CA LEU A 79 11.92 11.50 -0.63
C LEU A 79 12.09 12.93 -0.09
N PRO A 80 12.35 13.99 -0.91
CA PRO A 80 12.46 15.35 -0.39
C PRO A 80 11.19 15.83 0.33
N SER A 81 10.01 15.54 -0.22
CA SER A 81 8.73 15.90 0.41
C SER A 81 8.54 15.14 1.73
N MET A 82 8.83 13.85 1.74
CA MET A 82 8.72 13.02 2.95
C MET A 82 9.65 13.52 4.06
N MET A 83 10.89 13.90 3.72
CA MET A 83 11.85 14.44 4.68
C MET A 83 11.41 15.80 5.23
N ALA A 84 10.87 16.69 4.39
CA ALA A 84 10.35 17.98 4.81
C ALA A 84 9.17 17.79 5.78
N ILE A 85 8.21 16.95 5.45
CA ILE A 85 7.07 16.64 6.32
C ILE A 85 7.55 16.04 7.65
N ALA A 86 8.49 15.10 7.61
CA ALA A 86 9.04 14.49 8.82
C ALA A 86 9.71 15.53 9.74
N ASN A 87 10.44 16.51 9.16
CA ASN A 87 11.15 17.54 9.89
C ASN A 87 10.21 18.61 10.48
N ASP A 88 9.24 19.06 9.70
CA ASP A 88 8.43 20.25 10.03
C ASP A 88 7.13 19.90 10.75
N ILE A 89 6.55 18.72 10.48
CA ILE A 89 5.25 18.28 11.01
C ILE A 89 5.43 17.06 11.92
N GLY A 90 6.20 16.07 11.47
CA GLY A 90 6.49 14.86 12.21
C GLY A 90 6.36 13.57 11.38
N TRP A 91 7.04 12.54 11.84
CA TRP A 91 7.10 11.22 11.18
C TRP A 91 5.72 10.57 10.97
N ASP A 92 4.82 10.77 11.91
CA ASP A 92 3.47 10.15 11.87
C ASP A 92 2.60 10.73 10.74
N SER A 93 3.01 11.83 10.12
CA SER A 93 2.28 12.57 9.07
C SER A 93 2.81 12.37 7.65
N ILE A 94 3.96 11.68 7.47
CA ILE A 94 4.66 11.62 6.17
C ILE A 94 3.82 11.07 5.02
N PHE A 95 2.82 10.24 5.30
CA PHE A 95 1.91 9.66 4.30
C PHE A 95 0.55 10.36 4.26
N VAL A 96 0.08 10.91 5.38
CA VAL A 96 -1.19 11.65 5.45
C VAL A 96 -1.12 12.95 4.66
N GLU A 97 -0.04 13.73 4.81
CA GLU A 97 0.06 15.04 4.17
C GLU A 97 0.00 14.98 2.63
N PRO A 98 0.70 14.08 1.95
CA PRO A 98 0.52 13.91 0.51
C PRO A 98 -0.91 13.49 0.12
N LEU A 99 -1.56 12.64 0.90
CA LEU A 99 -2.94 12.23 0.61
C LEU A 99 -3.92 13.38 0.69
N LYS A 100 -3.74 14.34 1.61
CA LYS A 100 -4.58 15.53 1.71
C LYS A 100 -4.60 16.37 0.41
N ASN A 101 -3.52 16.30 -0.38
CA ASN A 101 -3.44 17.04 -1.64
C ASN A 101 -4.12 16.34 -2.81
N PHE A 102 -4.18 15.01 -2.82
CA PHE A 102 -4.48 14.27 -4.04
C PHE A 102 -5.61 13.24 -3.92
N LEU A 103 -5.91 12.78 -2.71
CA LEU A 103 -6.86 11.69 -2.49
C LEU A 103 -8.28 12.05 -2.90
N LYS A 104 -8.94 11.08 -3.56
CA LYS A 104 -10.35 11.15 -3.96
C LYS A 104 -11.11 9.89 -3.51
N PRO A 105 -12.45 9.93 -3.40
CA PRO A 105 -13.23 8.79 -2.95
C PRO A 105 -13.14 7.54 -3.86
N GLU A 106 -12.83 7.73 -5.15
CA GLU A 106 -12.63 6.63 -6.11
C GLU A 106 -11.26 5.95 -6.03
N ASP A 107 -10.35 6.46 -5.20
CA ASP A 107 -8.98 5.95 -5.05
C ASP A 107 -8.90 4.74 -4.12
N LEU A 108 -7.80 4.00 -4.23
CA LEU A 108 -7.39 2.91 -3.36
C LEU A 108 -6.10 3.27 -2.63
N VAL A 109 -6.07 3.08 -1.32
CA VAL A 109 -4.87 3.29 -0.50
C VAL A 109 -4.44 1.99 0.16
N ILE A 110 -3.21 1.57 -0.12
CA ILE A 110 -2.63 0.31 0.36
C ILE A 110 -1.48 0.62 1.33
N GLY A 111 -1.65 0.26 2.59
CA GLY A 111 -0.62 0.38 3.62
C GLY A 111 0.04 -0.95 3.92
N ILE A 112 1.37 -1.01 3.86
CA ILE A 112 2.16 -2.20 4.19
C ILE A 112 2.88 -1.96 5.52
N SER A 113 2.53 -2.74 6.54
CA SER A 113 3.15 -2.66 7.87
C SER A 113 3.31 -4.06 8.47
N GLY A 114 4.53 -4.56 8.56
CA GLY A 114 4.78 -5.89 9.13
C GLY A 114 4.23 -6.07 10.54
N SER A 115 4.23 -5.03 11.37
CA SER A 115 3.66 -5.05 12.73
C SER A 115 2.16 -4.72 12.77
N GLY A 116 1.60 -4.15 11.71
CA GLY A 116 0.25 -3.57 11.70
C GLY A 116 0.10 -2.28 12.51
N ASN A 117 1.16 -1.80 13.20
CA ASN A 117 1.09 -0.73 14.19
C ASN A 117 1.95 0.51 13.86
N SER A 118 2.44 0.64 12.63
CA SER A 118 3.20 1.82 12.20
C SER A 118 2.26 3.03 12.11
N LYS A 119 2.38 3.98 13.04
CA LYS A 119 1.46 5.11 13.17
C LYS A 119 1.28 5.90 11.89
N ASN A 120 2.36 6.19 11.16
CA ASN A 120 2.29 6.89 9.88
C ASN A 120 1.45 6.15 8.83
N VAL A 121 1.50 4.81 8.81
CA VAL A 121 0.69 3.97 7.91
C VAL A 121 -0.76 3.93 8.38
N VAL A 122 -0.98 3.69 9.69
CA VAL A 122 -2.32 3.65 10.29
C VAL A 122 -3.06 4.97 10.08
N ASN A 123 -2.43 6.09 10.43
CA ASN A 123 -3.01 7.42 10.27
C ASN A 123 -3.43 7.69 8.80
N ALA A 124 -2.62 7.27 7.85
CA ALA A 124 -2.91 7.45 6.43
C ALA A 124 -4.11 6.60 5.96
N LEU A 125 -4.22 5.35 6.43
CA LEU A 125 -5.36 4.48 6.14
C LEU A 125 -6.64 5.02 6.80
N GLU A 126 -6.58 5.47 8.06
CA GLU A 126 -7.71 6.08 8.76
C GLU A 126 -8.18 7.36 8.04
N TYR A 127 -7.24 8.23 7.65
CA TYR A 127 -7.57 9.43 6.87
C TYR A 127 -8.25 9.06 5.55
N ALA A 128 -7.68 8.12 4.79
CA ALA A 128 -8.23 7.71 3.49
C ALA A 128 -9.64 7.14 3.64
N ASN A 129 -9.86 6.30 4.64
CA ASN A 129 -11.19 5.74 4.95
C ASN A 129 -12.19 6.85 5.29
N ALA A 130 -11.81 7.81 6.12
CA ALA A 130 -12.65 8.96 6.47
C ALA A 130 -13.01 9.85 5.27
N GLN A 131 -12.17 9.86 4.21
CA GLN A 131 -12.45 10.56 2.96
C GLN A 131 -13.29 9.72 1.96
N GLY A 132 -13.66 8.50 2.31
CA GLY A 132 -14.48 7.61 1.47
C GLY A 132 -13.69 6.81 0.44
N ALA A 133 -12.37 6.84 0.48
CA ALA A 133 -11.53 6.00 -0.37
C ALA A 133 -11.50 4.55 0.12
N THR A 134 -11.27 3.61 -0.79
CA THR A 134 -11.05 2.21 -0.43
C THR A 134 -9.69 2.05 0.24
N THR A 135 -9.62 1.29 1.33
CA THR A 135 -8.37 1.06 2.06
C THR A 135 -8.05 -0.43 2.18
N VAL A 136 -6.79 -0.77 2.04
CA VAL A 136 -6.24 -2.12 2.24
C VAL A 136 -5.04 -2.05 3.17
N ALA A 137 -5.05 -2.85 4.23
CA ALA A 137 -3.90 -3.07 5.10
C ALA A 137 -3.27 -4.43 4.84
N MET A 138 -1.97 -4.45 4.57
CA MET A 138 -1.18 -5.67 4.52
C MET A 138 -0.29 -5.73 5.75
N SER A 139 -0.60 -6.66 6.65
CA SER A 139 0.11 -6.80 7.92
C SER A 139 0.64 -8.22 8.14
N GLY A 140 1.62 -8.32 9.04
CA GLY A 140 2.13 -9.58 9.55
C GLY A 140 1.80 -9.75 11.04
N PHE A 141 2.41 -10.73 11.69
CA PHE A 141 2.22 -11.05 13.11
C PHE A 141 0.75 -11.20 13.51
N LYS A 142 0.24 -10.27 14.28
CA LYS A 142 -1.15 -10.20 14.77
C LYS A 142 -1.79 -8.83 14.50
N GLY A 143 -1.14 -8.04 13.66
CA GLY A 143 -1.55 -6.67 13.39
C GLY A 143 -2.69 -6.49 12.43
#